data_b30f1258b3cddf5333844a9fa6aad110
#
_entry.id   b30f1258b3cddf5333844a9fa6aad110
#
_cell.length_a   1.000
_cell.length_b   1.000
_cell.length_c   1.000
_cell.angle_alpha   90.00
_cell.angle_beta   90.00
_cell.angle_gamma   90.00
#
_symmetry.space_group_name_H-M   'P 1'
#
loop_
_entity.id
_entity.type
_entity.pdbx_description
1 polymer ?
#
loop_
_entity_poly.entity_id
_entity_poly.type
_entity_poly.pdbx_seq_one_letter_code
_entity_poly.pdbx_strand_id
1 'polypeptide(L)'
;MPITKKLPLLTLLLPLSAFANAQDATEENAPDPGDHTKVSSVVSATYGKQSFGEADNDFLQLQGQISGAKDNENLFLGSLTVTGQDNGKVGSEDFNLSQVRARYFEVTRTDWANAPMLGMSFDYIESSFTNATSDRLFAVGGLIRMNTPFKNWLSFPIIAAAVGQNNKDYSNIGLVDKMTYGVQFNFLNSIYLHENGTHIQLNPQFSSLDLGGTVGTVNQLQMDTVLQMPLNSNRRHWGKLTYTEYFDDTEQSFGHNRQGTELKLTYSYYM
;
A
#
# COMPACT_ATOMS: atom_id res chain seq x y z
N MET A 1 -10.48 23.96 -22.94
CA MET A 1 -11.60 23.01 -23.03
C MET A 1 -11.16 21.71 -22.37
N PRO A 2 -11.54 21.41 -21.14
CA PRO A 2 -11.14 20.17 -20.51
C PRO A 2 -12.04 19.03 -21.01
N ILE A 3 -11.42 18.01 -21.58
CA ILE A 3 -12.10 16.78 -21.99
C ILE A 3 -12.30 15.94 -20.71
N THR A 4 -13.45 16.08 -20.09
CA THR A 4 -13.91 15.18 -19.02
C THR A 4 -14.18 13.80 -19.62
N LYS A 5 -13.19 12.91 -19.54
CA LYS A 5 -13.41 11.49 -19.80
C LYS A 5 -14.20 10.91 -18.64
N LYS A 6 -15.52 10.89 -18.76
CA LYS A 6 -16.38 10.06 -17.90
C LYS A 6 -16.01 8.60 -18.18
N LEU A 7 -15.23 7.99 -17.30
CA LEU A 7 -15.04 6.55 -17.32
C LEU A 7 -16.32 5.90 -16.78
N PRO A 8 -17.01 5.03 -17.55
CA PRO A 8 -18.18 4.34 -17.01
C PRO A 8 -17.69 3.37 -15.93
N LEU A 9 -18.13 3.63 -14.70
CA LEU A 9 -17.87 2.80 -13.49
C LEU A 9 -18.42 1.36 -13.61
N LEU A 10 -18.96 0.99 -14.76
CA LEU A 10 -19.81 -0.20 -14.94
C LEU A 10 -19.11 -1.41 -15.56
N THR A 11 -17.82 -1.35 -15.87
CA THR A 11 -17.13 -2.46 -16.58
C THR A 11 -16.10 -3.21 -15.75
N LEU A 12 -15.94 -2.92 -14.47
CA LEU A 12 -15.00 -3.64 -13.59
C LEU A 12 -15.66 -4.73 -12.72
N LEU A 13 -16.90 -5.11 -13.02
CA LEU A 13 -17.45 -6.37 -12.55
C LEU A 13 -16.88 -7.50 -13.41
N LEU A 14 -15.60 -7.79 -13.23
CA LEU A 14 -15.03 -9.07 -13.63
C LEU A 14 -15.84 -10.18 -12.95
N PRO A 15 -16.13 -11.30 -13.64
CA PRO A 15 -16.94 -12.35 -13.08
C PRO A 15 -16.20 -12.97 -11.87
N LEU A 16 -16.62 -12.59 -10.67
CA LEU A 16 -16.21 -13.20 -9.40
C LEU A 16 -16.56 -14.70 -9.32
N SER A 17 -17.26 -15.23 -10.33
CA SER A 17 -17.72 -16.61 -10.38
C SER A 17 -16.65 -17.64 -10.75
N ALA A 18 -15.44 -17.25 -11.14
CA ALA A 18 -14.39 -18.19 -11.57
C ALA A 18 -13.55 -18.77 -10.41
N PHE A 19 -13.73 -18.32 -9.17
CA PHE A 19 -12.91 -18.73 -8.03
C PHE A 19 -13.65 -19.47 -6.92
N ALA A 20 -14.85 -19.98 -7.19
CA ALA A 20 -15.65 -20.68 -6.19
C ALA A 20 -15.33 -22.17 -6.11
N ASN A 21 -14.08 -22.53 -5.83
CA ASN A 21 -13.74 -23.81 -5.20
C ASN A 21 -13.25 -23.54 -3.78
N ALA A 22 -14.17 -23.17 -2.91
CA ALA A 22 -13.89 -23.01 -1.50
C ALA A 22 -13.80 -24.39 -0.85
N GLN A 23 -12.60 -24.93 -0.74
CA GLN A 23 -12.34 -25.99 0.24
C GLN A 23 -12.59 -25.39 1.63
N ASP A 24 -13.30 -26.12 2.49
CA ASP A 24 -13.42 -25.75 3.91
C ASP A 24 -12.00 -25.66 4.49
N ALA A 25 -11.59 -24.43 4.82
CA ALA A 25 -10.29 -24.20 5.40
C ALA A 25 -10.26 -24.85 6.79
N THR A 26 -9.39 -25.82 6.98
CA THR A 26 -9.00 -26.28 8.32
C THR A 26 -8.33 -25.07 9.03
N GLU A 27 -8.29 -25.04 10.37
CA GLU A 27 -7.71 -23.91 11.14
C GLU A 27 -6.28 -23.56 10.69
N GLU A 28 -5.51 -24.55 10.26
CA GLU A 28 -4.15 -24.40 9.75
C GLU A 28 -4.08 -23.59 8.44
N ASN A 29 -5.10 -23.67 7.60
CA ASN A 29 -5.19 -23.00 6.30
C ASN A 29 -6.10 -21.75 6.34
N ALA A 30 -6.55 -21.33 7.50
CA ALA A 30 -7.38 -20.14 7.61
C ALA A 30 -6.59 -18.88 7.18
N PRO A 31 -7.22 -17.95 6.43
CA PRO A 31 -6.57 -16.71 6.01
C PRO A 31 -6.01 -15.93 7.20
N ASP A 32 -4.81 -15.39 7.04
CA ASP A 32 -4.14 -14.59 8.05
C ASP A 32 -3.42 -13.39 7.41
N PRO A 33 -4.03 -12.21 7.42
CA PRO A 33 -3.45 -11.02 6.82
C PRO A 33 -2.20 -10.49 7.51
N GLY A 34 -1.95 -10.89 8.75
CA GLY A 34 -0.75 -10.52 9.50
C GLY A 34 0.46 -11.36 9.11
N ASP A 35 0.25 -12.53 8.53
CA ASP A 35 1.31 -13.41 8.06
C ASP A 35 1.42 -13.37 6.54
N HIS A 36 2.31 -12.53 6.03
CA HIS A 36 2.57 -12.40 4.60
C HIS A 36 3.16 -13.66 3.94
N THR A 37 3.43 -14.71 4.70
CA THR A 37 3.86 -16.01 4.16
C THR A 37 2.69 -16.95 3.88
N LYS A 38 1.48 -16.61 4.35
CA LYS A 38 0.28 -17.39 4.04
C LYS A 38 -0.30 -17.01 2.68
N VAL A 39 -0.71 -18.02 1.98
CA VAL A 39 -1.27 -17.90 0.62
C VAL A 39 -2.76 -17.66 0.72
N SER A 40 -3.23 -16.53 0.19
CA SER A 40 -4.67 -16.25 0.10
C SER A 40 -4.96 -15.20 -0.97
N SER A 41 -6.06 -15.36 -1.68
CA SER A 41 -6.59 -14.31 -2.55
C SER A 41 -7.59 -13.48 -1.79
N VAL A 42 -7.59 -12.16 -2.02
CA VAL A 42 -8.44 -11.24 -1.29
C VAL A 42 -8.97 -10.12 -2.17
N VAL A 43 -10.19 -9.71 -1.92
CA VAL A 43 -10.77 -8.47 -2.43
C VAL A 43 -11.10 -7.58 -1.24
N SER A 44 -10.69 -6.31 -1.31
CA SER A 44 -10.89 -5.35 -0.24
C SER A 44 -11.50 -4.07 -0.75
N ALA A 45 -12.38 -3.48 0.05
CA ALA A 45 -12.92 -2.14 -0.14
C ALA A 45 -12.55 -1.28 1.08
N THR A 46 -12.03 -0.09 0.83
CA THR A 46 -11.61 0.85 1.86
C THR A 46 -12.31 2.19 1.65
N TYR A 47 -12.87 2.74 2.71
CA TYR A 47 -13.21 4.15 2.81
C TYR A 47 -12.18 4.82 3.71
N GLY A 48 -11.70 5.99 3.33
CA GLY A 48 -10.74 6.73 4.12
C GLY A 48 -10.94 8.23 4.03
N LYS A 49 -10.44 8.88 5.04
CA LYS A 49 -10.32 10.34 5.12
C LYS A 49 -8.86 10.69 5.34
N GLN A 50 -8.36 11.64 4.57
CA GLN A 50 -7.03 12.21 4.74
C GLN A 50 -7.12 13.71 5.01
N SER A 51 -6.21 14.18 5.85
CA SER A 51 -6.08 15.57 6.24
C SER A 51 -4.63 16.01 6.09
N PHE A 52 -4.39 16.97 5.21
CA PHE A 52 -3.06 17.57 4.96
C PHE A 52 -3.17 19.08 5.04
N GLY A 53 -2.67 19.66 6.12
CA GLY A 53 -2.83 21.09 6.39
C GLY A 53 -4.31 21.48 6.52
N GLU A 54 -4.78 22.36 5.63
CA GLU A 54 -6.19 22.78 5.58
C GLU A 54 -7.07 21.96 4.63
N ALA A 55 -6.49 20.99 3.94
CA ALA A 55 -7.19 20.17 2.95
C ALA A 55 -7.65 18.86 3.57
N ASP A 56 -8.95 18.66 3.63
CA ASP A 56 -9.59 17.38 3.98
C ASP A 56 -10.16 16.73 2.73
N ASN A 57 -9.83 15.47 2.50
CA ASN A 57 -10.33 14.71 1.35
C ASN A 57 -10.84 13.34 1.79
N ASP A 58 -11.98 12.94 1.23
CA ASP A 58 -12.48 11.59 1.34
C ASP A 58 -11.99 10.76 0.15
N PHE A 59 -11.71 9.48 0.35
CA PHE A 59 -11.33 8.59 -0.73
C PHE A 59 -11.94 7.20 -0.58
N LEU A 60 -12.10 6.54 -1.72
CA LEU A 60 -12.47 5.14 -1.82
C LEU A 60 -11.36 4.37 -2.51
N GLN A 61 -11.05 3.17 -2.00
CA GLN A 61 -10.03 2.32 -2.56
C GLN A 61 -10.58 0.91 -2.74
N LEU A 62 -10.31 0.33 -3.90
CA LEU A 62 -10.55 -1.08 -4.19
C LEU A 62 -9.23 -1.78 -4.41
N GLN A 63 -9.07 -2.95 -3.81
CA GLN A 63 -7.88 -3.76 -3.94
C GLN A 63 -8.25 -5.19 -4.27
N GLY A 64 -7.58 -5.75 -5.27
CA GLY A 64 -7.51 -7.18 -5.53
C GLY A 64 -6.10 -7.68 -5.23
N GLN A 65 -5.99 -8.84 -4.58
CA GLN A 65 -4.72 -9.49 -4.30
C GLN A 65 -4.84 -10.96 -4.61
N ILE A 66 -3.79 -11.50 -5.20
CA ILE A 66 -3.57 -12.94 -5.39
C ILE A 66 -2.27 -13.32 -4.74
N SER A 67 -2.24 -14.45 -4.07
CA SER A 67 -1.02 -15.04 -3.59
C SER A 67 -1.02 -16.54 -3.88
N GLY A 68 0.17 -17.13 -3.93
CA GLY A 68 0.33 -18.52 -4.28
C GLY A 68 1.71 -19.04 -3.88
N ALA A 69 1.84 -20.37 -3.94
CA ALA A 69 3.11 -21.04 -3.88
C ALA A 69 3.46 -21.55 -5.28
N LYS A 70 4.63 -21.23 -5.81
CA LYS A 70 5.16 -21.82 -7.05
C LYS A 70 5.63 -23.24 -6.80
N ASP A 71 6.13 -23.48 -5.60
CA ASP A 71 6.58 -24.76 -5.07
C ASP A 71 6.55 -24.68 -3.53
N ASN A 72 7.08 -25.67 -2.83
CA ASN A 72 7.09 -25.71 -1.37
C ASN A 72 7.99 -24.63 -0.73
N GLU A 73 8.84 -23.96 -1.50
CA GLU A 73 9.85 -23.03 -1.01
C GLU A 73 9.59 -21.59 -1.45
N ASN A 74 8.93 -21.40 -2.60
CA ASN A 74 8.73 -20.10 -3.23
C ASN A 74 7.29 -19.63 -3.12
N LEU A 75 7.08 -18.52 -2.46
CA LEU A 75 5.78 -17.88 -2.30
C LEU A 75 5.74 -16.54 -3.06
N PHE A 76 4.59 -16.21 -3.62
CA PHE A 76 4.38 -14.92 -4.27
C PHE A 76 3.09 -14.25 -3.83
N LEU A 77 3.07 -12.93 -3.93
CA LEU A 77 1.91 -12.08 -3.69
C LEU A 77 1.90 -10.98 -4.74
N GLY A 78 0.80 -10.87 -5.48
CA GLY A 78 0.54 -9.76 -6.40
C GLY A 78 -0.71 -9.01 -5.98
N SER A 79 -0.69 -7.68 -6.00
CA SER A 79 -1.86 -6.86 -5.69
C SER A 79 -1.99 -5.70 -6.65
N LEU A 80 -3.24 -5.33 -6.93
CA LEU A 80 -3.63 -4.14 -7.67
C LEU A 80 -4.60 -3.34 -6.81
N THR A 81 -4.31 -2.07 -6.64
CA THR A 81 -5.10 -1.12 -5.88
C THR A 81 -5.49 0.05 -6.75
N VAL A 82 -6.74 0.45 -6.69
CA VAL A 82 -7.29 1.62 -7.40
C VAL A 82 -7.92 2.53 -6.37
N THR A 83 -7.52 3.80 -6.36
CA THR A 83 -8.02 4.81 -5.43
C THR A 83 -8.70 5.93 -6.21
N GLY A 84 -9.91 6.25 -5.81
CA GLY A 84 -10.59 7.45 -6.22
C GLY A 84 -10.72 8.41 -5.04
N GLN A 85 -10.70 9.70 -5.32
CA GLN A 85 -10.71 10.74 -4.31
C GLN A 85 -11.64 11.88 -4.71
N ASP A 86 -12.26 12.48 -3.69
CA ASP A 86 -12.94 13.76 -3.79
C ASP A 86 -11.91 14.87 -4.03
N ASN A 87 -12.27 15.88 -4.81
CA ASN A 87 -11.40 17.01 -5.11
C ASN A 87 -11.29 18.03 -3.99
N GLY A 88 -11.89 17.79 -2.83
CA GLY A 88 -11.89 18.71 -1.67
C GLY A 88 -12.57 20.06 -1.93
N LYS A 89 -13.23 20.23 -3.07
CA LYS A 89 -13.99 21.44 -3.36
C LYS A 89 -15.41 21.27 -2.85
N VAL A 90 -15.79 22.10 -1.88
CA VAL A 90 -17.18 22.14 -1.36
C VAL A 90 -18.17 22.27 -2.52
N GLY A 91 -19.02 21.27 -2.71
CA GLY A 91 -20.04 21.24 -3.76
C GLY A 91 -19.62 20.63 -5.09
N SER A 92 -18.41 20.06 -5.22
CA SER A 92 -18.07 19.24 -6.39
C SER A 92 -18.39 17.78 -6.08
N GLU A 93 -19.31 17.20 -6.83
CA GLU A 93 -19.65 15.75 -6.76
C GLU A 93 -18.65 14.92 -7.60
N ASP A 94 -17.53 15.50 -8.02
CA ASP A 94 -16.56 14.85 -8.91
C ASP A 94 -15.58 14.00 -8.14
N PHE A 95 -15.90 12.72 -8.05
CA PHE A 95 -14.99 11.69 -7.55
C PHE A 95 -14.07 11.24 -8.71
N ASN A 96 -12.77 11.50 -8.60
CA ASN A 96 -11.80 11.23 -9.68
C ASN A 96 -10.86 10.09 -9.30
N LEU A 97 -10.46 9.32 -10.31
CA LEU A 97 -9.37 8.37 -10.16
C LEU A 97 -8.09 9.13 -9.79
N SER A 98 -7.54 8.83 -8.63
CA SER A 98 -6.39 9.54 -8.08
C SER A 98 -5.11 8.72 -8.11
N GLN A 99 -5.20 7.40 -7.93
CA GLN A 99 -4.02 6.55 -7.92
C GLN A 99 -4.34 5.13 -8.40
N VAL A 100 -3.38 4.54 -9.10
CA VAL A 100 -3.29 3.10 -9.35
C VAL A 100 -1.97 2.62 -8.80
N ARG A 101 -1.99 1.52 -8.02
CA ARG A 101 -0.79 0.91 -7.47
C ARG A 101 -0.78 -0.58 -7.74
N ALA A 102 0.32 -1.08 -8.28
CA ALA A 102 0.56 -2.50 -8.46
C ALA A 102 1.78 -2.92 -7.64
N ARG A 103 1.65 -4.01 -6.88
CA ARG A 103 2.73 -4.58 -6.08
C ARG A 103 2.93 -6.05 -6.40
N TYR A 104 4.18 -6.48 -6.32
CA TYR A 104 4.54 -7.87 -6.41
C TYR A 104 5.65 -8.17 -5.40
N PHE A 105 5.48 -9.26 -4.67
CA PHE A 105 6.47 -9.81 -3.75
C PHE A 105 6.71 -11.26 -4.12
N GLU A 106 7.96 -11.67 -4.07
CA GLU A 106 8.34 -13.07 -4.17
C GLU A 106 9.36 -13.37 -3.09
N VAL A 107 9.13 -14.44 -2.32
CA VAL A 107 9.99 -14.84 -1.22
C VAL A 107 10.35 -16.31 -1.34
N THR A 108 11.60 -16.61 -1.00
CA THR A 108 12.15 -17.97 -0.96
C THR A 108 12.56 -18.31 0.47
N ARG A 109 12.32 -19.52 0.90
CA ARG A 109 12.82 -20.04 2.17
C ARG A 109 14.34 -20.17 2.13
N THR A 110 14.97 -19.93 3.27
CA THR A 110 16.42 -20.05 3.44
C THR A 110 16.72 -20.86 4.69
N ASP A 111 17.93 -21.42 4.74
CA ASP A 111 18.44 -22.10 5.93
C ASP A 111 19.06 -21.15 6.97
N TRP A 112 18.92 -19.84 6.78
CA TRP A 112 19.49 -18.84 7.69
C TRP A 112 18.63 -18.71 8.94
N ALA A 113 19.21 -19.01 10.09
CA ALA A 113 18.51 -18.97 11.36
C ALA A 113 17.85 -17.63 11.68
N ASN A 114 18.47 -16.50 11.32
CA ASN A 114 17.97 -15.16 11.60
C ASN A 114 17.12 -14.57 10.46
N ALA A 115 17.19 -15.15 9.27
CA ALA A 115 16.46 -14.71 8.10
C ALA A 115 15.88 -15.91 7.34
N PRO A 116 14.82 -16.55 7.87
CA PRO A 116 14.28 -17.78 7.31
C PRO A 116 13.64 -17.62 5.94
N MET A 117 13.43 -16.38 5.48
CA MET A 117 12.95 -16.07 4.13
C MET A 117 13.62 -14.81 3.61
N LEU A 118 14.03 -14.87 2.35
CA LEU A 118 14.52 -13.73 1.57
C LEU A 118 13.62 -13.55 0.35
N GLY A 119 13.54 -12.32 -0.15
CA GLY A 119 12.75 -12.10 -1.33
C GLY A 119 13.02 -10.78 -2.03
N MET A 120 12.26 -10.55 -3.07
CA MET A 120 12.26 -9.32 -3.85
C MET A 120 10.87 -8.67 -3.82
N SER A 121 10.85 -7.37 -3.97
CA SER A 121 9.64 -6.57 -4.05
C SER A 121 9.68 -5.66 -5.28
N PHE A 122 8.52 -5.50 -5.91
CA PHE A 122 8.28 -4.53 -6.97
C PHE A 122 7.06 -3.72 -6.58
N ASP A 123 7.14 -2.42 -6.73
CA ASP A 123 6.03 -1.50 -6.45
C ASP A 123 5.95 -0.47 -7.58
N TYR A 124 4.80 -0.36 -8.21
CA TYR A 124 4.50 0.63 -9.22
C TYR A 124 3.34 1.49 -8.76
N ILE A 125 3.51 2.79 -8.82
CA ILE A 125 2.51 3.78 -8.46
C ILE A 125 2.35 4.73 -9.65
N GLU A 126 1.11 4.92 -10.09
CA GLU A 126 0.71 6.00 -11.01
C GLU A 126 -0.29 6.89 -10.28
N SER A 127 0.01 8.17 -10.18
CA SER A 127 -0.80 9.15 -9.48
C SER A 127 -1.26 10.22 -10.46
N SER A 128 -2.56 10.49 -10.46
CA SER A 128 -3.17 11.56 -11.26
C SER A 128 -3.58 12.77 -10.41
N PHE A 129 -3.06 12.85 -9.20
CA PHE A 129 -3.27 14.02 -8.34
C PHE A 129 -2.65 15.26 -8.97
N THR A 130 -3.39 16.35 -9.03
CA THR A 130 -2.88 17.65 -9.43
C THR A 130 -1.71 18.12 -8.56
N ASN A 131 -1.61 17.60 -7.35
CA ASN A 131 -0.58 17.95 -6.36
C ASN A 131 0.52 16.88 -6.23
N ALA A 132 0.48 15.78 -7.01
CA ALA A 132 1.54 14.78 -6.99
C ALA A 132 2.80 15.34 -7.63
N THR A 133 3.92 15.24 -6.93
CA THR A 133 5.23 15.63 -7.46
C THR A 133 5.72 14.65 -8.53
N SER A 134 5.31 13.41 -8.45
CA SER A 134 5.63 12.37 -9.43
C SER A 134 4.36 11.77 -10.02
N ASP A 135 4.29 11.72 -11.35
CA ASP A 135 3.20 11.06 -12.07
C ASP A 135 3.31 9.54 -11.97
N ARG A 136 4.54 9.02 -11.97
CA ARG A 136 4.84 7.60 -11.93
C ARG A 136 6.06 7.33 -11.08
N LEU A 137 5.98 6.27 -10.27
CA LEU A 137 7.10 5.79 -9.46
C LEU A 137 7.18 4.27 -9.57
N PHE A 138 8.36 3.75 -9.81
CA PHE A 138 8.68 2.33 -9.80
C PHE A 138 9.79 2.07 -8.79
N ALA A 139 9.57 1.12 -7.88
CA ALA A 139 10.56 0.71 -6.89
C ALA A 139 10.84 -0.78 -6.98
N VAL A 140 12.12 -1.13 -6.85
CA VAL A 140 12.61 -2.51 -6.79
C VAL A 140 13.42 -2.68 -5.53
N GLY A 141 13.12 -3.71 -4.76
CA GLY A 141 13.76 -3.91 -3.48
C GLY A 141 13.94 -5.37 -3.08
N GLY A 142 14.71 -5.52 -2.00
CA GLY A 142 14.84 -6.76 -1.26
C GLY A 142 14.00 -6.73 0.01
N LEU A 143 13.49 -7.88 0.40
CA LEU A 143 12.79 -8.09 1.66
C LEU A 143 13.35 -9.30 2.40
N ILE A 144 13.27 -9.25 3.72
CA ILE A 144 13.73 -10.31 4.60
C ILE A 144 12.61 -10.58 5.62
N ARG A 145 12.28 -11.84 5.88
CA ARG A 145 11.56 -12.19 7.11
C ARG A 145 12.59 -12.36 8.22
N MET A 146 12.46 -11.58 9.27
CA MET A 146 13.33 -11.69 10.44
C MET A 146 12.68 -12.54 11.52
N ASN A 147 13.46 -13.40 12.17
CA ASN A 147 13.06 -14.01 13.44
C ASN A 147 13.11 -12.94 14.53
N THR A 148 12.00 -12.77 15.22
CA THR A 148 11.90 -11.87 16.37
C THR A 148 12.03 -12.65 17.68
N PRO A 149 12.37 -12.01 18.80
CA PRO A 149 12.45 -12.69 20.09
C PRO A 149 11.09 -13.16 20.64
N PHE A 150 9.98 -12.65 20.07
CA PHE A 150 8.62 -12.98 20.49
C PHE A 150 7.90 -13.79 19.41
N LYS A 151 7.28 -14.92 19.79
CA LYS A 151 6.58 -15.80 18.87
C LYS A 151 5.37 -15.16 18.17
N ASN A 152 4.76 -14.17 18.81
CA ASN A 152 3.60 -13.46 18.31
C ASN A 152 3.96 -12.20 17.49
N TRP A 153 5.24 -11.99 17.16
CA TRP A 153 5.69 -10.85 16.37
C TRP A 153 6.37 -11.31 15.08
N LEU A 154 5.79 -10.94 13.94
CA LEU A 154 6.36 -11.13 12.61
C LEU A 154 6.92 -9.80 12.10
N SER A 155 8.09 -9.84 11.46
CA SER A 155 8.77 -8.65 10.98
C SER A 155 9.39 -8.87 9.61
N PHE A 156 9.13 -7.90 8.70
CA PHE A 156 9.57 -7.92 7.31
C PHE A 156 10.16 -6.56 6.91
N PRO A 157 11.44 -6.30 7.15
CA PRO A 157 12.12 -5.14 6.60
C PRO A 157 12.28 -5.26 5.08
N ILE A 158 12.03 -4.14 4.39
CA ILE A 158 12.14 -3.99 2.94
C ILE A 158 13.02 -2.78 2.66
N ILE A 159 14.00 -2.93 1.76
CA ILE A 159 14.77 -1.82 1.22
C ILE A 159 14.62 -1.81 -0.30
N ALA A 160 14.35 -0.67 -0.90
CA ALA A 160 14.12 -0.54 -2.33
C ALA A 160 14.81 0.70 -2.91
N ALA A 161 15.31 0.57 -4.14
CA ALA A 161 15.65 1.69 -4.98
C ALA A 161 14.43 2.09 -5.81
N ALA A 162 14.23 3.39 -5.99
CA ALA A 162 13.09 3.94 -6.71
C ALA A 162 13.55 4.82 -7.88
N VAL A 163 12.81 4.76 -8.96
CA VAL A 163 12.94 5.63 -10.13
C VAL A 163 11.54 6.05 -10.58
N GLY A 164 11.39 7.30 -10.97
CA GLY A 164 10.08 7.79 -11.39
C GLY A 164 10.14 8.91 -12.41
N GLN A 165 8.97 9.25 -12.93
CA GLN A 165 8.75 10.38 -13.78
C GLN A 165 8.02 11.45 -12.99
N ASN A 166 8.59 12.64 -12.92
CA ASN A 166 7.98 13.76 -12.23
C ASN A 166 6.89 14.42 -13.07
N ASN A 167 6.02 15.15 -12.41
CA ASN A 167 4.91 15.84 -13.03
C ASN A 167 5.41 16.81 -14.09
N LYS A 168 4.86 16.69 -15.31
CA LYS A 168 5.29 17.43 -16.48
C LYS A 168 5.14 18.94 -16.31
N ASP A 169 4.09 19.39 -15.63
CA ASP A 169 3.82 20.82 -15.46
C ASP A 169 4.86 21.43 -14.52
N TYR A 170 5.25 20.72 -13.47
CA TYR A 170 6.28 21.14 -12.55
C TYR A 170 7.69 21.08 -13.16
N SER A 171 7.97 20.08 -13.99
CA SER A 171 9.26 19.98 -14.66
C SER A 171 9.44 21.02 -15.76
N ASN A 172 8.37 21.44 -16.44
CA ASN A 172 8.42 22.48 -17.46
C ASN A 172 8.76 23.86 -16.89
N ILE A 173 8.46 24.12 -15.63
CA ILE A 173 8.79 25.38 -14.95
C ILE A 173 10.05 25.28 -14.07
N GLY A 174 10.77 24.15 -14.15
CA GLY A 174 12.05 23.94 -13.47
C GLY A 174 11.95 23.70 -11.96
N LEU A 175 10.76 23.41 -11.42
CA LEU A 175 10.58 23.08 -10.01
C LEU A 175 11.17 21.72 -9.68
N VAL A 176 10.99 20.74 -10.55
CA VAL A 176 11.55 19.41 -10.47
C VAL A 176 12.21 19.02 -11.79
N ASP A 177 13.09 18.04 -11.78
CA ASP A 177 13.60 17.43 -13.00
C ASP A 177 12.53 16.51 -13.63
N LYS A 178 12.76 16.05 -14.85
CA LYS A 178 11.83 15.11 -15.51
C LYS A 178 11.78 13.76 -14.83
N MET A 179 12.87 13.37 -14.21
CA MET A 179 13.03 12.08 -13.55
C MET A 179 13.37 12.28 -12.08
N THR A 180 12.91 11.36 -11.25
CA THR A 180 13.28 11.25 -9.84
C THR A 180 13.96 9.93 -9.56
N TYR A 181 14.86 9.94 -8.59
CA TYR A 181 15.57 8.76 -8.12
C TYR A 181 15.59 8.77 -6.59
N GLY A 182 15.64 7.59 -5.99
CA GLY A 182 15.74 7.54 -4.55
C GLY A 182 15.75 6.16 -3.95
N VAL A 183 15.54 6.14 -2.65
CA VAL A 183 15.48 4.92 -1.85
C VAL A 183 14.26 4.94 -0.94
N GLN A 184 13.77 3.75 -0.63
CA GLN A 184 12.66 3.55 0.28
C GLN A 184 13.02 2.43 1.26
N PHE A 185 12.66 2.64 2.51
CA PHE A 185 12.79 1.66 3.57
C PHE A 185 11.41 1.48 4.22
N ASN A 186 10.92 0.23 4.25
CA ASN A 186 9.67 -0.14 4.89
C ASN A 186 9.95 -1.21 5.94
N PHE A 187 9.26 -1.12 7.05
CA PHE A 187 9.36 -2.09 8.12
C PHE A 187 7.96 -2.60 8.46
N LEU A 188 7.58 -3.73 7.86
CA LEU A 188 6.27 -4.31 8.10
C LEU A 188 6.31 -5.20 9.35
N ASN A 189 5.51 -4.86 10.35
CA ASN A 189 5.46 -5.59 11.61
C ASN A 189 4.03 -5.97 11.96
N SER A 190 3.83 -7.23 12.33
CA SER A 190 2.55 -7.73 12.80
C SER A 190 2.72 -8.34 14.19
N ILE A 191 1.98 -7.83 15.18
CA ILE A 191 1.99 -8.28 16.56
C ILE A 191 0.63 -8.89 16.87
N TYR A 192 0.58 -10.20 17.02
CA TYR A 192 -0.65 -10.92 17.30
C TYR A 192 -1.09 -10.72 18.75
N LEU A 193 -2.35 -10.32 18.91
CA LEU A 193 -2.99 -10.07 20.19
C LEU A 193 -3.85 -11.27 20.64
N HIS A 194 -4.34 -12.06 19.69
CA HIS A 194 -5.26 -13.15 19.96
C HIS A 194 -5.05 -14.30 18.96
N GLU A 195 -5.35 -15.53 19.36
CA GLU A 195 -5.23 -16.75 18.55
C GLU A 195 -6.16 -16.77 17.32
N ASN A 196 -7.25 -15.99 17.35
CA ASN A 196 -8.14 -15.86 16.18
C ASN A 196 -7.50 -15.06 15.01
N GLY A 197 -6.25 -14.60 15.16
CA GLY A 197 -5.52 -13.82 14.17
C GLY A 197 -5.65 -12.30 14.35
N THR A 198 -6.37 -11.81 15.35
CA THR A 198 -6.41 -10.37 15.66
C THR A 198 -5.00 -9.86 15.96
N HIS A 199 -4.58 -8.82 15.26
CA HIS A 199 -3.23 -8.27 15.38
C HIS A 199 -3.20 -6.75 15.21
N ILE A 200 -2.12 -6.16 15.73
CA ILE A 200 -1.72 -4.78 15.44
C ILE A 200 -0.53 -4.82 14.50
N GLN A 201 -0.50 -3.88 13.54
CA GLN A 201 0.68 -3.62 12.72
C GLN A 201 1.23 -2.23 13.03
N LEU A 202 2.55 -2.13 13.10
CA LEU A 202 3.30 -0.90 13.23
C LEU A 202 4.31 -0.85 12.08
N ASN A 203 3.99 -0.07 11.05
CA ASN A 203 4.71 -0.10 9.79
C ASN A 203 5.32 1.28 9.48
N PRO A 204 6.51 1.59 10.03
CA PRO A 204 7.24 2.78 9.62
C PRO A 204 7.75 2.62 8.19
N GLN A 205 7.61 3.69 7.42
CA GLN A 205 8.13 3.82 6.07
C GLN A 205 8.92 5.10 5.97
N PHE A 206 10.13 5.01 5.47
CA PHE A 206 10.97 6.16 5.12
C PHE A 206 11.23 6.15 3.63
N SER A 207 11.15 7.30 2.99
CA SER A 207 11.59 7.49 1.60
C SER A 207 12.43 8.75 1.47
N SER A 208 13.44 8.66 0.60
CA SER A 208 14.29 9.80 0.21
C SER A 208 14.34 9.82 -1.30
N LEU A 209 13.74 10.85 -1.91
CA LEU A 209 13.59 10.99 -3.35
C LEU A 209 14.26 12.29 -3.80
N ASP A 210 15.20 12.19 -4.72
CA ASP A 210 15.78 13.34 -5.41
C ASP A 210 14.87 13.70 -6.60
N LEU A 211 14.11 14.77 -6.43
CA LEU A 211 13.22 15.33 -7.44
C LEU A 211 13.95 16.28 -8.38
N GLY A 212 15.17 16.69 -8.04
CA GLY A 212 15.94 17.67 -8.81
C GLY A 212 15.30 19.06 -8.85
N GLY A 213 15.71 19.88 -9.82
CA GLY A 213 15.21 21.23 -9.99
C GLY A 213 15.46 22.12 -8.77
N THR A 214 14.50 22.99 -8.45
CA THR A 214 14.57 23.87 -7.26
C THR A 214 14.11 23.16 -6.00
N VAL A 215 13.44 22.02 -6.11
CA VAL A 215 12.92 21.23 -4.98
C VAL A 215 14.02 20.40 -4.34
N GLY A 216 14.88 19.78 -5.18
CA GLY A 216 15.96 18.92 -4.69
C GLY A 216 15.45 17.62 -4.05
N THR A 217 16.09 17.20 -2.97
CA THR A 217 15.77 15.94 -2.28
C THR A 217 14.66 16.14 -1.25
N VAL A 218 13.66 15.25 -1.31
CA VAL A 218 12.54 15.20 -0.38
C VAL A 218 12.63 13.93 0.46
N ASN A 219 12.61 14.09 1.78
CA ASN A 219 12.56 13.00 2.74
C ASN A 219 11.17 12.94 3.35
N GLN A 220 10.63 11.74 3.47
CA GLN A 220 9.32 11.51 4.07
C GLN A 220 9.40 10.32 5.04
N LEU A 221 8.93 10.54 6.25
CA LEU A 221 8.68 9.48 7.23
C LEU A 221 7.17 9.32 7.39
N GLN A 222 6.71 8.09 7.36
CA GLN A 222 5.31 7.72 7.53
C GLN A 222 5.22 6.58 8.56
N MET A 223 4.18 6.58 9.38
CA MET A 223 3.87 5.51 10.32
C MET A 223 2.43 5.05 10.12
N ASP A 224 2.25 3.79 9.71
CA ASP A 224 0.94 3.15 9.72
C ASP A 224 0.76 2.38 11.01
N THR A 225 -0.31 2.70 11.74
CA THR A 225 -0.81 1.92 12.88
C THR A 225 -2.09 1.24 12.46
N VAL A 226 -2.11 -0.09 12.48
CA VAL A 226 -3.22 -0.89 11.96
C VAL A 226 -3.75 -1.79 13.07
N LEU A 227 -5.07 -1.82 13.25
CA LEU A 227 -5.77 -2.87 13.98
C LEU A 227 -6.56 -3.69 12.97
N GLN A 228 -6.32 -4.99 12.93
CA GLN A 228 -7.00 -5.90 12.00
C GLN A 228 -7.53 -7.12 12.75
N MET A 229 -8.77 -7.50 12.45
CA MET A 229 -9.45 -8.61 13.12
C MET A 229 -10.38 -9.36 12.18
N PRO A 230 -10.56 -10.68 12.39
CA PRO A 230 -11.58 -11.43 11.67
C PRO A 230 -12.98 -11.04 12.18
N LEU A 231 -13.93 -10.95 11.27
CA LEU A 231 -15.33 -10.63 11.57
C LEU A 231 -16.19 -11.90 11.70
N ASN A 232 -15.63 -13.06 11.38
CA ASN A 232 -16.28 -14.36 11.51
C ASN A 232 -15.30 -15.45 11.90
N SER A 233 -15.82 -16.61 12.33
CA SER A 233 -15.03 -17.73 12.81
C SER A 233 -14.17 -18.41 11.74
N ASN A 234 -14.63 -18.43 10.49
CA ASN A 234 -13.88 -19.03 9.39
C ASN A 234 -12.78 -18.10 8.80
N ARG A 235 -12.61 -16.91 9.39
CA ARG A 235 -11.60 -15.90 9.03
C ARG A 235 -11.63 -15.47 7.55
N ARG A 236 -12.75 -15.61 6.87
CA ARG A 236 -12.88 -15.11 5.48
C ARG A 236 -13.23 -13.63 5.42
N HIS A 237 -13.86 -13.09 6.44
CA HIS A 237 -14.25 -11.69 6.52
C HIS A 237 -13.40 -10.98 7.56
N TRP A 238 -12.74 -9.89 7.15
CA TRP A 238 -11.85 -9.14 8.01
C TRP A 238 -12.20 -7.66 8.02
N GLY A 239 -12.12 -7.07 9.19
CA GLY A 239 -12.16 -5.63 9.39
C GLY A 239 -10.75 -5.11 9.68
N LYS A 240 -10.41 -3.97 9.09
CA LYS A 240 -9.14 -3.30 9.33
C LYS A 240 -9.35 -1.81 9.53
N LEU A 241 -8.83 -1.28 10.64
CA LEU A 241 -8.74 0.15 10.91
C LEU A 241 -7.26 0.54 10.78
N THR A 242 -6.97 1.53 9.95
CA THR A 242 -5.61 2.05 9.78
C THR A 242 -5.59 3.52 10.09
N TYR A 243 -4.66 3.93 10.94
CA TYR A 243 -4.27 5.31 11.15
C TYR A 243 -2.86 5.50 10.59
N THR A 244 -2.71 6.43 9.67
CA THR A 244 -1.42 6.79 9.07
C THR A 244 -1.07 8.21 9.52
N GLU A 245 0.16 8.40 9.96
CA GLU A 245 0.73 9.71 10.28
C GLU A 245 1.94 9.98 9.38
N TYR A 246 1.97 11.15 8.79
CA TYR A 246 3.06 11.64 7.93
C TYR A 246 3.86 12.69 8.71
N PHE A 247 5.15 12.44 8.87
CA PHE A 247 6.11 13.29 9.59
C PHE A 247 7.04 13.97 8.60
N ASP A 248 6.50 14.73 7.69
CA ASP A 248 7.33 15.42 6.71
C ASP A 248 7.72 16.82 7.25
N ASP A 249 9.01 17.10 7.25
CA ASP A 249 9.61 18.34 7.74
C ASP A 249 9.93 19.31 6.57
N THR A 250 9.54 18.95 5.35
CA THR A 250 9.82 19.77 4.16
C THR A 250 8.83 20.92 3.99
N GLU A 251 8.91 21.91 4.84
CA GLU A 251 8.23 23.21 4.65
C GLU A 251 8.60 23.91 3.32
N GLN A 252 9.63 23.42 2.63
CA GLN A 252 10.30 24.23 1.61
C GLN A 252 9.81 24.01 0.18
N SER A 253 9.13 22.90 -0.14
CA SER A 253 9.10 22.55 -1.56
C SER A 253 7.93 23.12 -2.37
N PHE A 254 6.75 23.37 -1.80
CA PHE A 254 5.59 23.84 -2.57
C PHE A 254 4.59 24.68 -1.77
N GLY A 255 4.95 25.19 -0.61
CA GLY A 255 4.00 25.92 0.25
C GLY A 255 2.90 25.01 0.85
N HIS A 256 3.04 23.69 0.73
CA HIS A 256 2.13 22.71 1.30
C HIS A 256 2.85 21.96 2.40
N ASN A 257 2.33 22.08 3.61
CA ASN A 257 2.73 21.22 4.71
C ASN A 257 2.31 19.79 4.37
N ARG A 258 3.28 18.88 4.23
CA ARG A 258 3.02 17.47 3.98
C ARG A 258 2.77 16.67 5.26
N GLN A 259 2.85 17.32 6.41
CA GLN A 259 2.37 16.72 7.64
C GLN A 259 0.87 16.50 7.51
N GLY A 260 0.45 15.30 7.83
CA GLY A 260 -0.93 14.95 7.68
C GLY A 260 -1.26 13.61 8.31
N THR A 261 -2.52 13.29 8.27
CA THR A 261 -3.03 12.03 8.81
C THR A 261 -4.02 11.41 7.85
N GLU A 262 -4.10 10.08 7.88
CA GLU A 262 -5.17 9.35 7.22
C GLU A 262 -5.83 8.38 8.20
N LEU A 263 -7.14 8.30 8.13
CA LEU A 263 -7.93 7.28 8.81
C LEU A 263 -8.65 6.43 7.77
N LYS A 264 -8.44 5.12 7.80
CA LYS A 264 -8.99 4.16 6.82
C LYS A 264 -9.76 3.06 7.52
N LEU A 265 -10.96 2.78 7.03
CA LEU A 265 -11.73 1.60 7.39
C LEU A 265 -11.81 0.67 6.18
N THR A 266 -11.30 -0.55 6.33
CA THR A 266 -11.26 -1.53 5.25
C THR A 266 -12.06 -2.78 5.63
N TYR A 267 -12.85 -3.25 4.69
CA TYR A 267 -13.43 -4.59 4.70
C TYR A 267 -12.71 -5.45 3.67
N SER A 268 -12.36 -6.67 4.03
CA SER A 268 -11.69 -7.64 3.17
C SER A 268 -12.40 -8.98 3.18
N TYR A 269 -12.53 -9.57 1.99
CA TYR A 269 -13.03 -10.92 1.82
C TYR A 269 -11.94 -11.81 1.23
N TYR A 270 -11.62 -12.88 1.94
CA TYR A 270 -10.61 -13.89 1.58
C TYR A 270 -11.27 -15.11 0.95
N MET A 271 -10.69 -15.56 -0.17
CA MET A 271 -11.21 -16.67 -0.96
C MET A 271 -10.39 -17.93 -0.74
#